data_f4321b9619a0aa2727f9f06c62cd8302
#
_entry.id   f4321b9619a0aa2727f9f06c62cd8302
#
_cell.length_a   1.000
_cell.length_b   1.000
_cell.length_c   1.000
_cell.angle_alpha   90.00
_cell.angle_beta   90.00
_cell.angle_gamma   90.00
#
_symmetry.space_group_name_H-M   'P 1'
#
loop_
_entity.id
_entity.type
_entity.pdbx_description
1 polymer ?
#
loop_
_entity_poly.entity_id
_entity_poly.type
_entity_poly.pdbx_seq_one_letter_code
_entity_poly.pdbx_strand_id
1 'polypeptide(L)'
;LCIVGENGSGKSTLVKGLLGLITPVRGCVRYGDGLKRTEIGYLPQRTDVQNDFPASVWEVVTSGCRGRGPFLTRGMRQTAQENMALMDIADIRDRSFMRLSGGQQQRALLARALCATRSLLLLDEPVAGLDPVVTRELYEVIAMLHRDRGLTVVMISHDVDAALRYADRILHMAHGATFLGTPDAYRLSPLGMSFAGGESRD
;
A
#
# COMPACT_ATOMS: atom_id res chain seq x y z
N LEU A 1 -8.66 -3.55 4.62
CA LEU A 1 -8.74 -4.82 3.87
C LEU A 1 -7.34 -5.29 3.51
N CYS A 2 -7.01 -6.54 3.84
CA CYS A 2 -5.79 -7.20 3.37
C CYS A 2 -6.14 -8.26 2.32
N ILE A 3 -5.43 -8.26 1.19
CA ILE A 3 -5.56 -9.24 0.10
C ILE A 3 -4.36 -10.18 0.22
N VAL A 4 -4.64 -11.45 0.47
CA VAL A 4 -3.63 -12.51 0.61
C VAL A 4 -3.86 -13.62 -0.42
N GLY A 5 -2.87 -14.49 -0.59
CA GLY A 5 -2.96 -15.65 -1.48
C GLY A 5 -1.67 -15.90 -2.25
N GLU A 6 -1.61 -17.02 -2.92
CA GLU A 6 -0.44 -17.50 -3.65
C GLU A 6 -0.02 -16.59 -4.82
N ASN A 7 1.21 -16.75 -5.28
CA ASN A 7 1.69 -16.09 -6.49
C ASN A 7 0.86 -16.56 -7.70
N GLY A 8 0.50 -15.61 -8.57
CA GLY A 8 -0.34 -15.91 -9.74
C GLY A 8 -1.84 -15.98 -9.46
N SER A 9 -2.32 -15.85 -8.22
CA SER A 9 -3.76 -15.88 -7.90
C SER A 9 -4.57 -14.67 -8.40
N GLY A 10 -3.91 -13.65 -8.98
CA GLY A 10 -4.58 -12.50 -9.58
C GLY A 10 -4.66 -11.25 -8.69
N LYS A 11 -4.00 -11.20 -7.53
CA LYS A 11 -4.02 -10.06 -6.61
C LYS A 11 -3.64 -8.74 -7.27
N SER A 12 -2.49 -8.71 -7.96
CA SER A 12 -2.02 -7.50 -8.66
C SER A 12 -2.91 -7.15 -9.86
N THR A 13 -3.54 -8.13 -10.51
CA THR A 13 -4.54 -7.90 -11.55
C THR A 13 -5.79 -7.21 -10.97
N LEU A 14 -6.26 -7.67 -9.81
CA LEU A 14 -7.37 -7.03 -9.10
C LEU A 14 -7.04 -5.57 -8.77
N VAL A 15 -5.85 -5.30 -8.20
CA VAL A 15 -5.41 -3.93 -7.88
C VAL A 15 -5.31 -3.06 -9.14
N LYS A 16 -4.76 -3.59 -10.26
CA LYS A 16 -4.75 -2.87 -11.54
C LYS A 16 -6.16 -2.55 -12.04
N GLY A 17 -7.12 -3.45 -11.84
CA GLY A 17 -8.54 -3.22 -12.11
C GLY A 17 -9.13 -2.11 -11.22
N LEU A 18 -8.84 -2.15 -9.91
CA LEU A 18 -9.25 -1.11 -8.96
C LEU A 18 -8.63 0.26 -9.27
N LEU A 19 -7.44 0.31 -9.82
CA LEU A 19 -6.80 1.55 -10.29
C LEU A 19 -7.30 1.98 -11.68
N GLY A 20 -8.08 1.10 -12.36
CA GLY A 20 -8.54 1.31 -13.73
C GLY A 20 -7.42 1.33 -14.76
N LEU A 21 -6.32 0.66 -14.46
CA LEU A 21 -5.21 0.43 -15.40
C LEU A 21 -5.54 -0.68 -16.40
N ILE A 22 -6.47 -1.55 -16.04
CA ILE A 22 -7.06 -2.56 -16.92
C ILE A 22 -8.60 -2.50 -16.82
N THR A 23 -9.27 -2.88 -17.91
CA THR A 23 -10.73 -2.92 -17.96
C THR A 23 -11.21 -4.34 -17.67
N PRO A 24 -12.20 -4.56 -16.80
CA PRO A 24 -12.80 -5.87 -16.58
C PRO A 24 -13.42 -6.42 -17.89
N VAL A 25 -13.24 -7.70 -18.15
CA VAL A 25 -13.87 -8.38 -19.30
C VAL A 25 -15.40 -8.41 -19.14
N ARG A 26 -15.88 -8.51 -17.89
CA ARG A 26 -17.31 -8.47 -17.53
C ARG A 26 -17.48 -7.70 -16.24
N GLY A 27 -18.63 -7.05 -16.07
CA GLY A 27 -18.94 -6.24 -14.90
C GLY A 27 -18.30 -4.85 -14.93
N CYS A 28 -18.27 -4.19 -13.78
CA CYS A 28 -17.70 -2.86 -13.63
C CYS A 28 -17.13 -2.65 -12.23
N VAL A 29 -16.16 -1.74 -12.11
CA VAL A 29 -15.68 -1.22 -10.83
C VAL A 29 -16.43 0.06 -10.51
N ARG A 30 -17.03 0.12 -9.32
CA ARG A 30 -17.73 1.33 -8.82
C ARG A 30 -17.01 1.86 -7.60
N TYR A 31 -16.79 3.17 -7.56
CA TYR A 31 -16.23 3.85 -6.40
C TYR A 31 -17.37 4.53 -5.64
N GLY A 32 -17.49 4.24 -4.35
CA GLY A 32 -18.48 4.85 -3.47
C GLY A 32 -18.06 6.24 -2.97
N ASP A 33 -18.98 6.93 -2.29
CA ASP A 33 -18.73 8.18 -1.54
C ASP A 33 -18.07 9.31 -2.36
N GLY A 34 -18.30 9.34 -3.67
CA GLY A 34 -17.74 10.35 -4.56
C GLY A 34 -16.24 10.22 -4.82
N LEU A 35 -15.60 9.12 -4.39
CA LEU A 35 -14.18 8.86 -4.64
C LEU A 35 -13.89 8.80 -6.13
N LYS A 36 -12.92 9.59 -6.58
CA LYS A 36 -12.40 9.54 -7.95
C LYS A 36 -11.15 8.69 -8.01
N ARG A 37 -10.97 7.93 -9.10
CA ARG A 37 -9.75 7.14 -9.33
C ARG A 37 -8.46 7.95 -9.16
N THR A 38 -8.52 9.23 -9.53
CA THR A 38 -7.38 10.15 -9.38
C THR A 38 -7.05 10.50 -7.94
N GLU A 39 -7.91 10.19 -6.98
CA GLU A 39 -7.77 10.46 -5.56
C GLU A 39 -7.34 9.22 -4.77
N ILE A 40 -7.01 8.13 -5.46
CA ILE A 40 -6.45 6.92 -4.87
C ILE A 40 -4.94 7.09 -4.75
N GLY A 41 -4.42 6.98 -3.54
CA GLY A 41 -2.99 6.85 -3.30
C GLY A 41 -2.54 5.43 -3.62
N TYR A 42 -1.47 5.29 -4.38
CA TYR A 42 -0.96 3.98 -4.76
C TYR A 42 0.53 3.85 -4.50
N LEU A 43 0.87 2.82 -3.76
CA LEU A 43 2.23 2.35 -3.55
C LEU A 43 2.40 1.03 -4.33
N PRO A 44 3.09 1.04 -5.47
CA PRO A 44 3.33 -0.18 -6.24
C PRO A 44 4.36 -1.08 -5.57
N GLN A 45 4.30 -2.37 -5.90
CA GLN A 45 5.39 -3.29 -5.60
C GLN A 45 6.71 -2.74 -6.14
N ARG A 46 7.78 -2.90 -5.37
CA ARG A 46 9.13 -2.45 -5.79
C ARG A 46 9.53 -3.16 -7.09
N THR A 47 10.01 -2.37 -8.05
CA THR A 47 10.69 -2.87 -9.23
C THR A 47 12.10 -2.29 -9.25
N ASP A 48 13.08 -3.06 -9.70
CA ASP A 48 14.50 -2.65 -9.77
C ASP A 48 14.73 -1.38 -10.61
N VAL A 49 13.79 -1.06 -11.50
CA VAL A 49 13.81 0.14 -12.36
C VAL A 49 13.72 1.46 -11.55
N GLN A 50 13.30 1.41 -10.28
CA GLN A 50 13.19 2.63 -9.45
C GLN A 50 14.54 3.10 -8.89
N ASN A 51 15.61 2.34 -9.06
CA ASN A 51 16.92 2.64 -8.49
C ASN A 51 17.73 3.69 -9.28
N ASP A 52 17.34 4.03 -10.51
CA ASP A 52 18.12 4.91 -11.39
C ASP A 52 17.59 6.35 -11.49
N PHE A 53 16.60 6.73 -10.68
CA PHE A 53 16.02 8.06 -10.76
C PHE A 53 16.74 9.06 -9.84
N PRO A 54 17.51 10.02 -10.40
CA PRO A 54 18.32 10.99 -9.63
C PRO A 54 17.44 12.10 -9.05
N ALA A 55 16.54 11.76 -8.12
CA ALA A 55 15.67 12.72 -7.46
C ALA A 55 15.95 12.78 -5.96
N SER A 56 15.72 13.93 -5.37
CA SER A 56 15.67 14.11 -3.93
C SER A 56 14.40 13.45 -3.34
N VAL A 57 14.42 13.17 -2.04
CA VAL A 57 13.24 12.70 -1.31
C VAL A 57 12.07 13.66 -1.48
N TRP A 58 12.36 14.97 -1.43
CA TRP A 58 11.35 16.02 -1.66
C TRP A 58 10.68 15.89 -3.02
N GLU A 59 11.44 15.72 -4.08
CA GLU A 59 10.90 15.57 -5.45
C GLU A 59 10.08 14.30 -5.58
N VAL A 60 10.54 13.19 -5.01
CA VAL A 60 9.77 11.93 -4.98
C VAL A 60 8.45 12.13 -4.27
N VAL A 61 8.44 12.68 -3.05
CA VAL A 61 7.21 12.86 -2.27
C VAL A 61 6.25 13.83 -2.95
N THR A 62 6.76 14.97 -3.43
CA THR A 62 5.92 15.99 -4.07
C THR A 62 5.38 15.56 -5.43
N SER A 63 6.00 14.58 -6.11
CA SER A 63 5.45 13.98 -7.32
C SER A 63 4.09 13.30 -7.09
N GLY A 64 3.75 12.96 -5.85
CA GLY A 64 2.42 12.46 -5.47
C GLY A 64 1.36 13.55 -5.37
N CYS A 65 1.77 14.81 -5.21
CA CYS A 65 0.83 15.92 -5.13
C CYS A 65 0.20 16.20 -6.50
N ARG A 66 -1.12 16.28 -6.54
CA ARG A 66 -1.86 16.50 -7.79
C ARG A 66 -2.42 17.91 -7.85
N GLY A 67 -2.15 18.63 -8.93
CA GLY A 67 -2.65 19.95 -9.21
C GLY A 67 -2.85 20.20 -10.69
N ARG A 68 -3.51 21.32 -11.02
CA ARG A 68 -3.81 21.70 -12.40
C ARG A 68 -2.68 22.42 -13.13
N GLY A 69 -1.47 22.48 -12.57
CA GLY A 69 -0.37 23.23 -13.16
C GLY A 69 0.99 22.61 -12.85
N PRO A 70 2.06 23.13 -13.49
CA PRO A 70 3.42 22.59 -13.32
C PRO A 70 4.06 22.95 -11.98
N PHE A 71 3.44 23.85 -11.21
CA PHE A 71 4.02 24.34 -9.96
C PHE A 71 3.28 23.81 -8.74
N LEU A 72 4.05 23.49 -7.69
CA LEU A 72 3.50 23.12 -6.39
C LEU A 72 2.85 24.34 -5.72
N THR A 73 1.57 24.23 -5.37
CA THR A 73 0.89 25.23 -4.55
C THR A 73 1.40 25.21 -3.11
N ARG A 74 1.08 26.26 -2.33
CA ARG A 74 1.41 26.30 -0.90
C ARG A 74 0.78 25.11 -0.15
N GLY A 75 -0.48 24.77 -0.44
CA GLY A 75 -1.15 23.63 0.20
C GLY A 75 -0.50 22.29 -0.13
N MET A 76 -0.06 22.08 -1.38
CA MET A 76 0.66 20.85 -1.76
C MET A 76 1.98 20.71 -1.03
N ARG A 77 2.74 21.81 -0.89
CA ARG A 77 4.00 21.82 -0.15
C ARG A 77 3.78 21.47 1.32
N GLN A 78 2.74 22.04 1.92
CA GLN A 78 2.36 21.75 3.30
C GLN A 78 1.96 20.28 3.46
N THR A 79 1.10 19.73 2.59
CA THR A 79 0.72 18.32 2.62
C THR A 79 1.94 17.39 2.49
N ALA A 80 2.88 17.71 1.60
CA ALA A 80 4.11 16.95 1.45
C ALA A 80 4.96 16.98 2.73
N GLN A 81 5.13 18.15 3.35
CA GLN A 81 5.87 18.31 4.60
C GLN A 81 5.23 17.53 5.75
N GLU A 82 3.91 17.61 5.89
CA GLU A 82 3.15 16.85 6.91
C GLU A 82 3.30 15.34 6.73
N ASN A 83 3.23 14.83 5.48
CA ASN A 83 3.40 13.42 5.20
C ASN A 83 4.86 12.97 5.36
N MET A 84 5.85 13.81 5.08
CA MET A 84 7.25 13.52 5.35
C MET A 84 7.53 13.45 6.85
N ALA A 85 6.98 14.37 7.64
CA ALA A 85 7.09 14.35 9.10
C ALA A 85 6.42 13.10 9.69
N LEU A 86 5.24 12.74 9.18
CA LEU A 86 4.51 11.53 9.58
C LEU A 86 5.32 10.25 9.31
N MET A 87 6.07 10.21 8.22
CA MET A 87 6.93 9.08 7.83
C MET A 87 8.34 9.13 8.43
N ASP A 88 8.62 10.13 9.27
CA ASP A 88 9.95 10.31 9.91
C ASP A 88 11.10 10.38 8.88
N ILE A 89 10.90 11.20 7.83
CA ILE A 89 11.86 11.45 6.75
C ILE A 89 12.05 12.93 6.43
N ALA A 90 11.60 13.83 7.31
CA ALA A 90 11.67 15.27 7.07
C ALA A 90 13.11 15.80 7.06
N ASP A 91 14.00 15.22 7.87
CA ASP A 91 15.41 15.56 8.01
C ASP A 91 16.25 15.14 6.79
N ILE A 92 15.77 14.18 6.00
CA ILE A 92 16.47 13.67 4.82
C ILE A 92 15.87 14.17 3.50
N ARG A 93 15.00 15.19 3.55
CA ARG A 93 14.24 15.69 2.39
C ARG A 93 15.09 16.03 1.15
N ASP A 94 16.29 16.53 1.36
CA ASP A 94 17.18 16.97 0.28
C ASP A 94 18.21 15.91 -0.14
N ARG A 95 18.20 14.74 0.53
CA ARG A 95 19.05 13.60 0.14
C ARG A 95 18.54 12.97 -1.14
N SER A 96 19.49 12.42 -1.91
CA SER A 96 19.15 11.59 -3.08
C SER A 96 18.38 10.34 -2.62
N PHE A 97 17.22 10.07 -3.26
CA PHE A 97 16.40 8.89 -3.00
C PHE A 97 17.17 7.58 -3.20
N MET A 98 18.10 7.54 -4.16
CA MET A 98 18.93 6.37 -4.45
C MET A 98 19.90 6.01 -3.31
N ARG A 99 20.27 6.98 -2.45
CA ARG A 99 21.22 6.77 -1.34
C ARG A 99 20.53 6.39 -0.02
N LEU A 100 19.22 6.19 -0.05
CA LEU A 100 18.44 5.83 1.11
C LEU A 100 18.49 4.32 1.39
N SER A 101 18.35 3.95 2.67
CA SER A 101 18.07 2.56 3.03
C SER A 101 16.71 2.12 2.46
N GLY A 102 16.51 0.79 2.34
CA GLY A 102 15.26 0.24 1.86
C GLY A 102 14.02 0.74 2.62
N GLY A 103 14.10 0.82 3.95
CA GLY A 103 13.02 1.34 4.78
C GLY A 103 12.76 2.83 4.55
N GLN A 104 13.82 3.65 4.42
CA GLN A 104 13.68 5.09 4.12
C GLN A 104 13.04 5.31 2.73
N GLN A 105 13.44 4.53 1.72
CA GLN A 105 12.82 4.59 0.40
C GLN A 105 11.33 4.24 0.49
N GLN A 106 10.98 3.20 1.23
CA GLN A 106 9.59 2.77 1.39
C GLN A 106 8.75 3.82 2.10
N ARG A 107 9.28 4.46 3.15
CA ARG A 107 8.64 5.59 3.84
C ARG A 107 8.43 6.78 2.90
N ALA A 108 9.40 7.10 2.04
CA ALA A 108 9.27 8.18 1.06
C ALA A 108 8.19 7.86 0.00
N LEU A 109 8.13 6.63 -0.49
CA LEU A 109 7.10 6.19 -1.44
C LEU A 109 5.70 6.17 -0.79
N LEU A 110 5.59 5.80 0.49
CA LEU A 110 4.33 5.88 1.23
C LEU A 110 3.90 7.34 1.43
N ALA A 111 4.84 8.24 1.80
CA ALA A 111 4.56 9.68 1.88
C ALA A 111 4.07 10.25 0.54
N ARG A 112 4.68 9.82 -0.58
CA ARG A 112 4.24 10.15 -1.93
C ARG A 112 2.80 9.69 -2.20
N ALA A 113 2.47 8.44 -1.85
CA ALA A 113 1.12 7.90 -2.04
C ALA A 113 0.09 8.67 -1.20
N LEU A 114 0.45 9.06 0.02
CA LEU A 114 -0.41 9.88 0.91
C LEU A 114 -0.63 11.30 0.36
N CYS A 115 0.30 11.87 -0.39
CA CYS A 115 0.08 13.15 -1.08
C CYS A 115 -1.00 13.07 -2.16
N ALA A 116 -1.30 11.88 -2.69
CA ALA A 116 -2.28 11.66 -3.74
C ALA A 116 -3.69 11.39 -3.22
N THR A 117 -3.86 11.05 -1.93
CA THR A 117 -5.16 10.62 -1.38
C THR A 117 -5.49 11.24 -0.03
N ARG A 118 -6.81 11.27 0.24
CA ARG A 118 -7.37 11.54 1.57
C ARG A 118 -8.36 10.46 2.02
N SER A 119 -8.65 9.48 1.17
CA SER A 119 -9.73 8.52 1.40
C SER A 119 -9.31 7.06 1.21
N LEU A 120 -8.57 6.74 0.16
CA LEU A 120 -8.21 5.36 -0.18
C LEU A 120 -6.74 5.22 -0.54
N LEU A 121 -6.04 4.35 0.17
CA LEU A 121 -4.65 3.97 -0.05
C LEU A 121 -4.58 2.51 -0.50
N LEU A 122 -3.99 2.27 -1.67
CA LEU A 122 -3.67 0.95 -2.19
C LEU A 122 -2.18 0.68 -2.02
N LEU A 123 -1.83 -0.42 -1.38
CA LEU A 123 -0.46 -0.84 -1.10
C LEU A 123 -0.22 -2.23 -1.70
N ASP A 124 0.74 -2.32 -2.60
CA ASP A 124 1.13 -3.60 -3.22
C ASP A 124 2.45 -4.06 -2.62
N GLU A 125 2.39 -5.02 -1.70
CA GLU A 125 3.51 -5.58 -0.94
C GLU A 125 4.42 -4.52 -0.30
N PRO A 126 3.87 -3.65 0.57
CA PRO A 126 4.59 -2.47 1.06
C PRO A 126 5.82 -2.79 1.93
N VAL A 127 5.95 -4.01 2.40
CA VAL A 127 7.04 -4.43 3.31
C VAL A 127 8.01 -5.44 2.67
N ALA A 128 7.83 -5.76 1.38
CA ALA A 128 8.66 -6.74 0.70
C ALA A 128 10.14 -6.35 0.73
N GLY A 129 11.00 -7.27 1.19
CA GLY A 129 12.45 -7.08 1.24
C GLY A 129 12.93 -6.12 2.35
N LEU A 130 12.10 -5.79 3.32
CA LEU A 130 12.49 -5.03 4.51
C LEU A 130 12.87 -5.99 5.65
N ASP A 131 13.71 -5.49 6.56
CA ASP A 131 14.01 -6.22 7.80
C ASP A 131 12.77 -6.27 8.73
N PRO A 132 12.73 -7.23 9.68
CA PRO A 132 11.55 -7.45 10.52
C PRO A 132 11.18 -6.24 11.41
N VAL A 133 12.15 -5.44 11.83
CA VAL A 133 11.91 -4.27 12.69
C VAL A 133 11.19 -3.18 11.88
N VAL A 134 11.75 -2.83 10.73
CA VAL A 134 11.18 -1.83 9.82
C VAL A 134 9.81 -2.29 9.28
N THR A 135 9.66 -3.60 9.01
CA THR A 135 8.37 -4.20 8.61
C THR A 135 7.28 -3.92 9.65
N ARG A 136 7.56 -4.20 10.93
CA ARG A 136 6.61 -3.97 12.01
C ARG A 136 6.26 -2.48 12.16
N GLU A 137 7.28 -1.61 12.17
CA GLU A 137 7.05 -0.16 12.24
C GLU A 137 6.16 0.34 11.12
N LEU A 138 6.36 -0.16 9.89
CA LEU A 138 5.56 0.24 8.74
C LEU A 138 4.11 -0.24 8.86
N TYR A 139 3.87 -1.46 9.36
CA TYR A 139 2.51 -1.94 9.64
C TYR A 139 1.82 -1.09 10.72
N GLU A 140 2.54 -0.69 11.77
CA GLU A 140 1.99 0.19 12.81
C GLU A 140 1.60 1.57 12.26
N VAL A 141 2.43 2.14 11.38
CA VAL A 141 2.11 3.39 10.68
C VAL A 141 0.87 3.23 9.80
N ILE A 142 0.76 2.14 9.02
CA ILE A 142 -0.41 1.87 8.18
C ILE A 142 -1.67 1.70 9.04
N ALA A 143 -1.58 0.99 10.16
CA ALA A 143 -2.69 0.82 11.08
C ALA A 143 -3.12 2.16 11.73
N MET A 144 -2.18 3.01 12.10
CA MET A 144 -2.44 4.36 12.62
C MET A 144 -3.15 5.24 11.56
N LEU A 145 -2.70 5.22 10.30
CA LEU A 145 -3.35 5.93 9.20
C LEU A 145 -4.82 5.53 9.05
N HIS A 146 -5.12 4.25 9.20
CA HIS A 146 -6.49 3.75 9.15
C HIS A 146 -7.31 4.21 10.37
N ARG A 147 -6.83 3.97 11.60
CA ARG A 147 -7.58 4.23 12.84
C ARG A 147 -7.75 5.71 13.12
N ASP A 148 -6.65 6.48 13.03
CA ASP A 148 -6.61 7.85 13.55
C ASP A 148 -6.94 8.89 12.47
N ARG A 149 -6.73 8.55 11.19
CA ARG A 149 -7.05 9.43 10.05
C ARG A 149 -8.24 8.98 9.23
N GLY A 150 -8.87 7.85 9.57
CA GLY A 150 -10.03 7.31 8.86
C GLY A 150 -9.73 6.90 7.41
N LEU A 151 -8.44 6.66 7.08
CA LEU A 151 -8.03 6.30 5.73
C LEU A 151 -8.43 4.86 5.45
N THR A 152 -9.16 4.62 4.37
CA THR A 152 -9.38 3.24 3.89
C THR A 152 -8.10 2.70 3.29
N VAL A 153 -7.63 1.56 3.80
CA VAL A 153 -6.42 0.90 3.31
C VAL A 153 -6.79 -0.44 2.66
N VAL A 154 -6.34 -0.64 1.44
CA VAL A 154 -6.33 -1.94 0.75
C VAL A 154 -4.89 -2.33 0.50
N MET A 155 -4.45 -3.45 1.06
CA MET A 155 -3.06 -3.90 1.01
C MET A 155 -2.97 -5.31 0.47
N ILE A 156 -2.07 -5.55 -0.47
CA ILE A 156 -1.62 -6.90 -0.82
C ILE A 156 -0.47 -7.26 0.12
N SER A 157 -0.54 -8.44 0.72
CA SER A 157 0.54 -9.00 1.54
C SER A 157 0.64 -10.51 1.37
N HIS A 158 1.85 -11.02 1.45
CA HIS A 158 2.12 -12.45 1.63
C HIS A 158 2.14 -12.85 3.11
N ASP A 159 2.22 -11.89 4.01
CA ASP A 159 2.25 -12.09 5.46
C ASP A 159 0.80 -12.22 5.99
N VAL A 160 0.39 -13.46 6.18
CA VAL A 160 -0.94 -13.80 6.70
C VAL A 160 -1.06 -13.43 8.18
N ASP A 161 0.02 -13.53 8.95
CA ASP A 161 0.02 -13.15 10.38
C ASP A 161 -0.21 -11.66 10.55
N ALA A 162 0.44 -10.83 9.72
CA ALA A 162 0.16 -9.41 9.69
C ALA A 162 -1.28 -9.12 9.24
N ALA A 163 -1.81 -9.84 8.25
CA ALA A 163 -3.20 -9.70 7.83
C ALA A 163 -4.18 -10.04 8.98
N LEU A 164 -3.93 -11.11 9.73
CA LEU A 164 -4.72 -11.50 10.89
C LEU A 164 -4.65 -10.49 12.04
N ARG A 165 -3.52 -9.80 12.18
CA ARG A 165 -3.27 -8.84 13.27
C ARG A 165 -3.80 -7.44 13.00
N TYR A 166 -3.67 -6.96 11.75
CA TYR A 166 -3.89 -5.54 11.43
C TYR A 166 -5.10 -5.28 10.54
N ALA A 167 -5.68 -6.29 9.88
CA ALA A 167 -6.79 -6.08 8.97
C ALA A 167 -8.16 -6.25 9.63
N ASP A 168 -9.14 -5.43 9.28
CA ASP A 168 -10.55 -5.64 9.65
C ASP A 168 -11.19 -6.72 8.77
N ARG A 169 -10.71 -6.86 7.54
CA ARG A 169 -11.17 -7.85 6.58
C ARG A 169 -10.01 -8.44 5.79
N ILE A 170 -10.12 -9.73 5.47
CA ILE A 170 -9.19 -10.49 4.65
C ILE A 170 -9.92 -10.95 3.40
N LEU A 171 -9.34 -10.67 2.23
CA LEU A 171 -9.68 -11.29 0.96
C LEU A 171 -8.57 -12.29 0.63
N HIS A 172 -8.84 -13.58 0.77
CA HIS A 172 -7.91 -14.61 0.30
C HIS A 172 -8.29 -15.03 -1.11
N MET A 173 -7.33 -14.93 -2.03
CA MET A 173 -7.46 -15.34 -3.42
C MET A 173 -6.60 -16.59 -3.67
N ALA A 174 -7.24 -17.73 -3.88
CA ALA A 174 -6.60 -18.98 -4.27
C ALA A 174 -7.10 -19.43 -5.64
N HIS A 175 -6.40 -20.38 -6.27
CA HIS A 175 -6.86 -20.97 -7.53
C HIS A 175 -8.18 -21.71 -7.34
N GLY A 176 -9.25 -21.16 -7.93
CA GLY A 176 -10.60 -21.77 -7.87
C GLY A 176 -11.41 -21.48 -6.61
N ALA A 177 -10.86 -20.77 -5.62
CA ALA A 177 -11.57 -20.41 -4.39
C ALA A 177 -11.22 -19.01 -3.93
N THR A 178 -12.19 -18.33 -3.31
CA THR A 178 -11.98 -17.05 -2.67
C THR A 178 -12.67 -17.03 -1.31
N PHE A 179 -12.05 -16.32 -0.36
CA PHE A 179 -12.67 -16.04 0.93
C PHE A 179 -12.67 -14.53 1.15
N LEU A 180 -13.77 -13.99 1.65
CA LEU A 180 -13.84 -12.59 2.12
C LEU A 180 -14.56 -12.56 3.46
N GLY A 181 -13.88 -12.13 4.51
CA GLY A 181 -14.46 -12.08 5.86
C GLY A 181 -13.58 -11.37 6.86
N THR A 182 -13.94 -11.47 8.14
CA THR A 182 -13.12 -11.01 9.26
C THR A 182 -11.93 -11.94 9.51
N PRO A 183 -10.87 -11.49 10.21
CA PRO A 183 -9.76 -12.34 10.61
C PRO A 183 -10.19 -13.60 11.37
N ASP A 184 -11.16 -13.49 12.29
CA ASP A 184 -11.66 -14.63 13.05
C ASP A 184 -12.38 -15.65 12.17
N ALA A 185 -13.23 -15.19 11.25
CA ALA A 185 -13.87 -16.05 10.28
C ALA A 185 -12.86 -16.70 9.31
N TYR A 186 -11.79 -15.99 8.98
CA TYR A 186 -10.72 -16.53 8.14
C TYR A 186 -9.99 -17.67 8.82
N ARG A 187 -9.61 -17.55 10.11
CA ARG A 187 -8.97 -18.64 10.87
C ARG A 187 -9.77 -19.94 10.88
N LEU A 188 -11.11 -19.84 10.87
CA LEU A 188 -12.03 -20.97 10.86
C LEU A 188 -12.36 -21.48 9.46
N SER A 189 -11.93 -20.81 8.41
CA SER A 189 -12.20 -21.18 7.03
C SER A 189 -11.26 -22.30 6.55
N PRO A 190 -11.68 -23.13 5.57
CA PRO A 190 -10.80 -24.15 4.98
C PRO A 190 -9.50 -23.55 4.41
N LEU A 191 -9.57 -22.35 3.80
CA LEU A 191 -8.39 -21.64 3.27
C LEU A 191 -7.46 -21.17 4.40
N GLY A 192 -8.00 -20.65 5.50
CA GLY A 192 -7.20 -20.23 6.65
C GLY A 192 -6.51 -21.41 7.34
N MET A 193 -7.22 -22.53 7.51
CA MET A 193 -6.66 -23.74 8.11
C MET A 193 -5.58 -24.39 7.23
N SER A 194 -5.74 -24.39 5.91
CA SER A 194 -4.75 -24.96 4.99
C SER A 194 -3.47 -24.13 4.95
N PHE A 195 -3.59 -22.79 5.08
CA PHE A 195 -2.44 -21.89 5.08
C PHE A 195 -1.64 -21.97 6.39
N ALA A 196 -2.32 -22.04 7.55
CA ALA A 196 -1.69 -22.23 8.86
C ALA A 196 -1.00 -23.61 9.00
N GLY A 197 -1.47 -24.63 8.27
CA GLY A 197 -0.87 -25.98 8.26
C GLY A 197 0.27 -26.16 7.24
N GLY A 198 0.46 -25.23 6.31
CA GLY A 198 1.48 -25.30 5.25
C GLY A 198 2.86 -24.77 5.64
N GLU A 199 2.97 -23.91 6.65
CA GLU A 199 4.24 -23.37 7.13
C GLU A 199 5.08 -24.35 8.00
N SER A 200 4.58 -25.58 8.21
CA SER A 200 5.31 -26.62 8.98
C SER A 200 6.07 -27.64 8.11
N ARG A 201 6.25 -27.35 6.81
CA ARG A 201 6.97 -28.25 5.90
C ARG A 201 7.92 -27.46 4.98
N ASP A 202 9.01 -26.96 5.57
CA ASP A 202 10.32 -26.80 4.90
C ASP A 202 11.40 -26.53 5.97
#